data_1dfdbdfb76da912e0c337d99b0721698
#
_entry.id   1dfdbdfb76da912e0c337d99b0721698
#
_cell.length_a   1.000
_cell.length_b   1.000
_cell.length_c   1.000
_cell.angle_alpha   90.00
_cell.angle_beta   90.00
_cell.angle_gamma   90.00
#
_symmetry.space_group_name_H-M   'P 1'
#
loop_
_entity.id
_entity.type
_entity.pdbx_description
1 polymer ?
#
loop_
_entity_poly.entity_id
_entity_poly.type
_entity_poly.pdbx_seq_one_letter_code
_entity_poly.pdbx_strand_id
1 'polypeptide(L)'
;MRVVRCPDCGAVVEVPDGARSGDLVECRNCAGHALRVHEDAGAWSAALAYRVSCPECDEVMTLPDDVKPGDTVRCCGRIYRLTFEFGAYAAEKGS
;
A
#
# COMPACT_ATOMS: atom_id res chain seq x y z
N MET A 1 -1.98 20.57 -12.55
CA MET A 1 -2.62 19.34 -12.03
C MET A 1 -1.65 18.18 -12.15
N ARG A 2 -1.39 17.49 -11.05
CA ARG A 2 -0.44 16.37 -11.03
C ARG A 2 -1.21 15.08 -11.11
N VAL A 3 -0.78 14.20 -11.99
CA VAL A 3 -1.42 12.90 -12.14
C VAL A 3 -0.36 11.82 -12.19
N VAL A 4 -0.74 10.63 -11.73
CA VAL A 4 0.08 9.43 -11.82
C VAL A 4 -0.76 8.33 -12.44
N ARG A 5 -0.11 7.32 -12.97
CA ARG A 5 -0.81 6.18 -13.56
C ARG A 5 -0.70 4.98 -12.63
N CYS A 6 -1.83 4.35 -12.34
CA CYS A 6 -1.85 3.15 -11.52
C CYS A 6 -1.09 2.03 -12.23
N PRO A 7 -0.07 1.44 -11.59
CA PRO A 7 0.71 0.37 -12.24
C PRO A 7 -0.06 -0.94 -12.40
N ASP A 8 -1.19 -1.08 -11.73
CA ASP A 8 -1.99 -2.31 -11.82
C ASP A 8 -3.05 -2.21 -12.92
N CYS A 9 -3.87 -1.15 -12.92
CA CYS A 9 -4.98 -1.03 -13.86
C CYS A 9 -4.75 0.00 -14.96
N GLY A 10 -3.69 0.80 -14.87
CA GLY A 10 -3.39 1.83 -15.86
C GLY A 10 -4.25 3.07 -15.79
N ALA A 11 -5.15 3.17 -14.82
CA ALA A 11 -6.00 4.34 -14.66
C ALA A 11 -5.20 5.57 -14.24
N VAL A 12 -5.63 6.73 -14.68
CA VAL A 12 -5.03 8.00 -14.27
C VAL A 12 -5.58 8.38 -12.90
N VAL A 13 -4.67 8.65 -11.96
CA VAL A 13 -5.02 9.03 -10.59
C VAL A 13 -4.50 10.44 -10.34
N GLU A 14 -5.38 11.30 -9.83
CA GLU A 14 -5.04 12.68 -9.54
C GLU A 14 -4.29 12.76 -8.20
N VAL A 15 -3.15 13.46 -8.21
CA VAL A 15 -2.35 13.67 -7.00
C VAL A 15 -2.78 15.00 -6.38
N PRO A 16 -3.21 15.01 -5.10
CA PRO A 16 -3.60 16.26 -4.43
C PRO A 16 -2.46 17.28 -4.41
N ASP A 17 -2.81 18.57 -4.47
CA ASP A 17 -1.81 19.64 -4.50
C ASP A 17 -0.89 19.67 -3.29
N GLY A 18 -1.36 19.23 -2.14
CA GLY A 18 -0.55 19.17 -0.93
C GLY A 18 0.24 17.90 -0.73
N ALA A 19 0.19 16.96 -1.69
CA ALA A 19 0.85 15.68 -1.55
C ALA A 19 2.37 15.83 -1.68
N ARG A 20 3.08 15.00 -0.93
CA ARG A 20 4.54 14.94 -0.93
C ARG A 20 4.99 13.56 -1.39
N SER A 21 6.25 13.47 -1.80
CA SER A 21 6.85 12.18 -2.13
C SER A 21 6.76 11.23 -0.93
N GLY A 22 6.23 10.04 -1.16
CA GLY A 22 5.97 9.05 -0.11
C GLY A 22 4.54 9.02 0.40
N ASP A 23 3.71 10.00 0.02
CA ASP A 23 2.30 10.01 0.43
C ASP A 23 1.50 8.92 -0.28
N LEU A 24 0.37 8.57 0.30
CA LEU A 24 -0.52 7.57 -0.25
C LEU A 24 -1.72 8.22 -0.91
N VAL A 25 -2.10 7.71 -2.08
CA VAL A 25 -3.34 8.08 -2.76
C VAL A 25 -4.09 6.80 -3.10
N GLU A 26 -5.38 6.93 -3.32
CA GLU A 26 -6.21 5.77 -3.64
C GLU A 26 -6.56 5.74 -5.12
N CYS A 27 -6.46 4.55 -5.73
CA CYS A 27 -6.96 4.31 -7.07
C CYS A 27 -8.40 3.81 -6.96
N ARG A 28 -9.33 4.51 -7.57
CA ARG A 28 -10.75 4.17 -7.48
C ARG A 28 -11.09 2.87 -8.19
N ASN A 29 -10.28 2.47 -9.17
CA ASN A 29 -10.51 1.24 -9.93
C ASN A 29 -9.90 0.02 -9.25
N CYS A 30 -9.00 0.21 -8.30
CA CYS A 30 -8.31 -0.88 -7.62
C CYS A 30 -8.73 -0.92 -6.16
N ALA A 31 -9.68 -1.79 -5.83
CA ALA A 31 -10.08 -1.98 -4.45
C ALA A 31 -9.01 -2.76 -3.69
N GLY A 32 -8.76 -2.40 -2.44
CA GLY A 32 -7.91 -3.17 -1.54
C GLY A 32 -6.45 -2.76 -1.47
N HIS A 33 -6.00 -1.81 -2.29
CA HIS A 33 -4.64 -1.28 -2.14
C HIS A 33 -4.60 0.20 -2.49
N ALA A 34 -3.57 0.87 -2.00
CA ALA A 34 -3.31 2.27 -2.27
C ALA A 34 -2.10 2.40 -3.19
N LEU A 35 -1.84 3.61 -3.64
CA LEU A 35 -0.65 3.93 -4.41
C LEU A 35 0.23 4.84 -3.57
N ARG A 36 1.53 4.56 -3.55
CA ARG A 36 2.51 5.47 -2.97
C ARG A 36 3.10 6.30 -4.09
N VAL A 37 2.97 7.62 -3.97
CA VAL A 37 3.48 8.53 -4.99
C VAL A 37 4.90 8.94 -4.67
N HIS A 38 5.71 9.11 -5.72
CA HIS A 38 7.08 9.55 -5.60
C HIS A 38 7.33 10.67 -6.60
N GLU A 39 8.08 11.67 -6.17
CA GLU A 39 8.52 12.75 -7.04
C GLU A 39 10.03 12.63 -7.25
N ASP A 40 10.43 12.67 -8.51
CA ASP A 40 11.85 12.67 -8.89
C ASP A 40 12.04 13.67 -10.01
N ALA A 41 12.84 14.72 -9.74
CA ALA A 41 13.15 15.79 -10.69
C ALA A 41 11.89 16.42 -11.32
N GLY A 42 10.83 16.59 -10.55
CA GLY A 42 9.58 17.16 -11.00
C GLY A 42 8.63 16.17 -11.67
N ALA A 43 9.05 14.94 -11.85
CA ALA A 43 8.19 13.88 -12.40
C ALA A 43 7.56 13.05 -11.28
N TRP A 44 6.26 12.81 -11.37
CA TRP A 44 5.55 12.01 -10.39
C TRP A 44 5.32 10.61 -10.93
N SER A 45 5.51 9.64 -10.05
CA SER A 45 5.24 8.24 -10.37
C SER A 45 4.50 7.59 -9.19
N ALA A 46 3.92 6.43 -9.43
CA ALA A 46 3.18 5.71 -8.39
C ALA A 46 3.64 4.25 -8.36
N ALA A 47 3.72 3.71 -7.15
CA ALA A 47 3.97 2.30 -6.90
C ALA A 47 2.83 1.74 -6.06
N LEU A 48 2.56 0.44 -6.20
CA LEU A 48 1.54 -0.21 -5.40
C LEU A 48 1.94 -0.23 -3.94
N ALA A 49 1.04 0.19 -3.07
CA ALA A 49 1.21 0.12 -1.63
C ALA A 49 0.14 -0.81 -1.08
N TYR A 50 0.54 -1.93 -0.52
CA TYR A 50 -0.39 -2.90 0.02
C TYR A 50 -0.76 -2.55 1.45
N ARG A 51 -1.96 -2.93 1.84
CA ARG A 51 -2.47 -2.75 3.19
C ARG A 51 -2.92 -4.09 3.74
N VAL A 52 -2.80 -4.24 5.04
CA VAL A 52 -3.24 -5.46 5.74
C VAL A 52 -3.98 -5.04 6.99
N SER A 53 -5.02 -5.78 7.34
CA SER A 53 -5.81 -5.53 8.56
C SER A 53 -5.30 -6.41 9.69
N CYS A 54 -5.17 -5.81 10.88
CA CYS A 54 -4.79 -6.55 12.07
C CYS A 54 -5.96 -7.44 12.48
N PRO A 55 -5.77 -8.77 12.66
CA PRO A 55 -6.88 -9.66 13.03
C PRO A 55 -7.38 -9.46 14.47
N GLU A 56 -6.64 -8.72 15.30
CA GLU A 56 -7.05 -8.48 16.69
C GLU A 56 -7.83 -7.18 16.86
N CYS A 57 -7.38 -6.09 16.23
CA CYS A 57 -7.99 -4.77 16.43
C CYS A 57 -8.59 -4.18 15.15
N ASP A 58 -8.53 -4.88 14.05
CA ASP A 58 -9.03 -4.43 12.73
C ASP A 58 -8.34 -3.15 12.22
N GLU A 59 -7.24 -2.75 12.82
CA GLU A 59 -6.51 -1.59 12.36
C GLU A 59 -5.84 -1.90 11.01
N VAL A 60 -5.95 -0.97 10.08
CA VAL A 60 -5.35 -1.12 8.75
C VAL A 60 -3.92 -0.59 8.80
N MET A 61 -2.97 -1.45 8.43
CA MET A 61 -1.55 -1.10 8.37
C MET A 61 -1.10 -1.04 6.93
N THR A 62 -0.33 0.00 6.58
CA THR A 62 0.26 0.12 5.26
C THR A 62 1.62 -0.56 5.25
N LEU A 63 1.84 -1.43 4.28
CA LEU A 63 3.08 -2.18 4.15
C LEU A 63 4.12 -1.38 3.38
N PRO A 64 5.43 -1.56 3.66
CA PRO A 64 6.48 -0.89 2.90
C PRO A 64 6.55 -1.39 1.45
N ASP A 65 7.22 -0.60 0.59
CA ASP A 65 7.32 -0.92 -0.83
C ASP A 65 8.09 -2.22 -1.09
N ASP A 66 9.01 -2.57 -0.20
CA ASP A 66 9.86 -3.76 -0.33
C ASP A 66 9.30 -4.99 0.38
N VAL A 67 8.02 -4.95 0.78
CA VAL A 67 7.38 -6.07 1.48
C VAL A 67 7.36 -7.32 0.61
N LYS A 68 7.58 -8.48 1.23
CA LYS A 68 7.58 -9.78 0.57
C LYS A 68 6.70 -10.75 1.36
N PRO A 69 6.16 -11.78 0.70
CA PRO A 69 5.49 -12.85 1.43
C PRO A 69 6.45 -13.50 2.44
N GLY A 70 5.97 -13.72 3.64
CA GLY A 70 6.79 -14.24 4.73
C GLY A 70 7.36 -13.19 5.65
N ASP A 71 7.31 -11.91 5.27
CA ASP A 71 7.69 -10.82 6.15
C ASP A 71 6.74 -10.76 7.35
N THR A 72 7.17 -10.05 8.41
CA THR A 72 6.37 -9.94 9.62
C THR A 72 5.99 -8.49 9.89
N VAL A 73 4.85 -8.31 10.54
CA VAL A 73 4.40 -7.01 11.03
C VAL A 73 4.04 -7.14 12.50
N ARG A 74 4.14 -6.02 13.22
CA ARG A 74 3.81 -5.99 14.65
C ARG A 74 2.54 -5.16 14.85
N CYS A 75 1.58 -5.74 15.56
CA CYS A 75 0.36 -5.04 15.96
C CYS A 75 -0.16 -5.64 17.27
N CYS A 76 -0.68 -4.78 18.15
CA CYS A 76 -1.23 -5.19 19.45
C CYS A 76 -0.23 -5.99 20.30
N GLY A 77 1.06 -5.67 20.19
CA GLY A 77 2.12 -6.36 20.92
C GLY A 77 2.43 -7.77 20.42
N ARG A 78 1.90 -8.14 19.28
CA ARG A 78 2.12 -9.46 18.67
C ARG A 78 2.73 -9.33 17.30
N ILE A 79 3.40 -10.39 16.86
CA ILE A 79 4.02 -10.46 15.54
C ILE A 79 3.16 -11.35 14.65
N TYR A 80 2.84 -10.84 13.46
CA TYR A 80 2.05 -11.55 12.47
C TYR A 80 2.90 -11.79 11.24
N ARG A 81 2.74 -12.97 10.63
CA ARG A 81 3.38 -13.29 9.36
C ARG A 81 2.47 -12.85 8.22
N LEU A 82 3.06 -12.27 7.20
CA LEU A 82 2.33 -11.87 6.01
C LEU A 82 2.28 -13.00 5.00
N THR A 83 1.10 -13.26 4.49
CA THR A 83 0.90 -14.19 3.38
C THR A 83 0.31 -13.41 2.22
N PHE A 84 0.62 -13.86 1.01
CA PHE A 84 0.13 -13.21 -0.20
C PHE A 84 -0.71 -14.20 -1.01
N GLU A 85 -1.99 -13.91 -1.15
CA GLU A 85 -2.93 -14.73 -1.91
C GLU A 85 -3.89 -13.83 -2.68
N PHE A 86 -4.21 -14.21 -3.89
CA PHE A 86 -5.20 -13.52 -4.72
C PHE A 86 -4.92 -12.02 -4.87
N GLY A 87 -3.65 -11.65 -4.96
CA GLY A 87 -3.25 -10.26 -5.13
C GLY A 87 -3.32 -9.39 -3.88
N ALA A 88 -3.48 -9.99 -2.70
CA ALA A 88 -3.60 -9.25 -1.45
C ALA A 88 -2.77 -9.90 -0.35
N TYR A 89 -2.30 -9.07 0.59
CA TYR A 89 -1.61 -9.56 1.78
C TYR A 89 -2.61 -9.79 2.91
N ALA A 90 -2.34 -10.80 3.72
CA ALA A 90 -3.09 -11.09 4.93
C ALA A 90 -2.12 -11.32 6.08
N ALA A 91 -2.51 -10.92 7.28
CA ALA A 91 -1.72 -11.13 8.48
C ALA A 91 -2.21 -12.40 9.18
N GLU A 92 -1.28 -13.31 9.47
CA GLU A 92 -1.57 -14.55 10.17
C GLU A 92 -0.82 -14.60 11.47
N LYS A 93 -1.44 -15.19 12.49
CA LYS A 93 -0.77 -15.39 13.77
C LYS A 93 0.46 -16.27 13.57
N GLY A 94 1.63 -15.71 13.88
CA GLY A 94 2.83 -16.51 13.98
C GLY A 94 2.74 -17.40 15.20
N SER A 95 2.95 -18.66 15.01
CA SER A 95 2.97 -19.60 16.13
C SER A 95 4.34 -19.59 16.79
#